data_4d0b449f85964f12ea0b1ea42cd7dae2
#
_entry.id   4d0b449f85964f12ea0b1ea42cd7dae2
#
_cell.length_a   1.000
_cell.length_b   1.000
_cell.length_c   1.000
_cell.angle_alpha   90.00
_cell.angle_beta   90.00
_cell.angle_gamma   90.00
#
_symmetry.space_group_name_H-M   'P 1'
#
loop_
_entity.id
_entity.type
_entity.pdbx_description
1 polymer ?
#
loop_
_entity_poly.entity_id
_entity_poly.type
_entity_poly.pdbx_seq_one_letter_code
_entity_poly.pdbx_strand_id
1 'polypeptide(L)'
;MKKTTKALAAAVFAAAFVGFAANAADFPEMKLSLAHTAAASHAHNQAAKLFAKEVSDMTGGKVQVQVYPAGELGDQPALLDQCFNGGDVDILIASQSNMASYVPKLNALSAPFLFDSYDQAHKTIDNYVMPWMEKDVEEKMHMVPLGVFDYGFRHVTTKGITVKKADDLKGVKIRVPGSAGLLATFDALGANTQTIAYSELYQSLKQGVVAAEENPVATIFADSFYECQDNLALTGHFFDMQALLMNKDKFDSMSPELQKVIKKAGIDAQNLTRKLISGQESEIIEKLKAKGMKVYDVDKQSFKDKMGPAYEKIAKLCGKEELDNLIKAIK
;
A
#
# COMPACT_ATOMS: atom_id res chain seq x y z
N MET A 1 -37.43 47.76 -45.21
CA MET A 1 -36.60 46.61 -45.57
C MET A 1 -35.14 46.89 -45.16
N LYS A 2 -34.71 46.54 -43.99
CA LYS A 2 -33.28 46.60 -43.57
C LYS A 2 -33.00 45.37 -42.81
N LYS A 3 -32.12 44.49 -43.33
CA LYS A 3 -31.59 43.32 -42.69
C LYS A 3 -30.50 43.77 -41.70
N THR A 4 -30.63 43.44 -40.42
CA THR A 4 -29.62 43.64 -39.43
C THR A 4 -29.04 42.28 -39.05
N THR A 5 -27.81 42.07 -39.48
CA THR A 5 -26.96 40.92 -39.13
C THR A 5 -26.46 41.08 -37.70
N LYS A 6 -26.80 40.14 -36.82
CA LYS A 6 -26.18 40.04 -35.47
C LYS A 6 -24.96 39.13 -35.58
N ALA A 7 -23.79 39.73 -35.38
CA ALA A 7 -22.55 39.00 -35.20
C ALA A 7 -22.49 38.47 -33.76
N LEU A 8 -22.35 37.15 -33.58
CA LEU A 8 -22.13 36.48 -32.31
C LEU A 8 -20.63 36.44 -32.05
N ALA A 9 -20.17 37.20 -31.05
CA ALA A 9 -18.78 37.14 -30.61
C ALA A 9 -18.58 35.89 -29.76
N ALA A 10 -17.83 34.91 -30.26
CA ALA A 10 -17.35 33.78 -29.51
C ALA A 10 -16.12 34.21 -28.68
N ALA A 11 -16.30 34.38 -27.38
CA ALA A 11 -15.18 34.57 -26.43
C ALA A 11 -14.49 33.23 -26.22
N VAL A 12 -13.31 33.07 -26.80
CA VAL A 12 -12.41 31.94 -26.52
C VAL A 12 -11.76 32.19 -25.17
N PHE A 13 -12.16 31.42 -24.15
CA PHE A 13 -11.44 31.33 -22.87
C PHE A 13 -10.16 30.53 -23.12
N ALA A 14 -9.05 31.21 -23.39
CA ALA A 14 -7.72 30.64 -23.32
C ALA A 14 -7.34 30.54 -21.83
N ALA A 15 -7.61 29.39 -21.21
CA ALA A 15 -7.02 29.04 -19.93
C ALA A 15 -5.50 28.93 -20.12
N ALA A 16 -4.75 29.89 -19.57
CA ALA A 16 -3.31 29.86 -19.56
C ALA A 16 -2.88 28.67 -18.67
N PHE A 17 -2.62 27.53 -19.29
CA PHE A 17 -1.77 26.51 -18.72
C PHE A 17 -0.35 27.11 -18.67
N VAL A 18 0.01 27.69 -17.54
CA VAL A 18 1.41 27.92 -17.23
C VAL A 18 2.00 26.54 -16.91
N GLY A 19 2.21 25.76 -17.95
CA GLY A 19 2.99 24.54 -17.86
C GLY A 19 4.42 24.93 -17.52
N PHE A 20 4.96 24.33 -16.48
CA PHE A 20 6.39 24.18 -16.32
C PHE A 20 6.88 23.38 -17.55
N ALA A 21 7.19 24.07 -18.61
CA ALA A 21 7.99 23.53 -19.69
C ALA A 21 9.43 23.49 -19.19
N ALA A 22 9.75 22.51 -18.34
CA ALA A 22 11.13 22.08 -18.24
C ALA A 22 11.54 21.68 -19.66
N ASN A 23 12.60 22.25 -20.19
CA ASN A 23 13.10 21.92 -21.51
C ASN A 23 13.39 20.42 -21.55
N ALA A 24 12.54 19.62 -22.19
CA ALA A 24 12.70 18.15 -22.33
C ALA A 24 14.03 17.77 -23.00
N ALA A 25 14.72 18.75 -23.60
CA ALA A 25 16.05 18.60 -24.20
C ALA A 25 17.17 18.40 -23.16
N ASP A 26 16.95 18.77 -21.91
CA ASP A 26 17.99 18.75 -20.86
C ASP A 26 18.01 17.43 -20.04
N PHE A 27 17.01 16.53 -20.21
CA PHE A 27 17.01 15.24 -19.55
C PHE A 27 17.78 14.17 -20.33
N PRO A 28 18.58 13.32 -19.64
CA PRO A 28 19.22 12.18 -20.30
C PRO A 28 18.17 11.14 -20.72
N GLU A 29 18.46 10.37 -21.76
CA GLU A 29 17.69 9.15 -22.03
C GLU A 29 17.96 8.13 -20.94
N MET A 30 16.88 7.66 -20.27
CA MET A 30 16.96 6.75 -19.14
C MET A 30 15.79 5.76 -19.16
N LYS A 31 16.09 4.50 -18.83
CA LYS A 31 15.06 3.49 -18.56
C LYS A 31 15.17 3.07 -17.11
N LEU A 32 14.02 3.01 -16.44
CA LEU A 32 13.89 2.60 -15.04
C LEU A 32 12.92 1.42 -14.96
N SER A 33 13.19 0.50 -14.07
CA SER A 33 12.30 -0.60 -13.71
C SER A 33 11.52 -0.24 -12.45
N LEU A 34 10.19 -0.50 -12.45
CA LEU A 34 9.34 -0.40 -11.27
C LEU A 34 8.62 -1.73 -11.05
N ALA A 35 8.90 -2.40 -9.94
CA ALA A 35 8.34 -3.71 -9.63
C ALA A 35 7.41 -3.70 -8.41
N HIS A 36 6.36 -4.53 -8.44
CA HIS A 36 5.47 -4.75 -7.30
C HIS A 36 4.73 -6.09 -7.40
N THR A 37 4.19 -6.57 -6.27
CA THR A 37 3.52 -7.87 -6.17
C THR A 37 2.01 -7.82 -6.35
N ALA A 38 1.40 -6.64 -6.39
CA ALA A 38 -0.05 -6.49 -6.52
C ALA A 38 -0.51 -6.87 -7.94
N ALA A 39 -1.71 -7.45 -8.04
CA ALA A 39 -2.32 -7.82 -9.32
C ALA A 39 -2.41 -6.64 -10.30
N ALA A 40 -2.42 -6.93 -11.58
CA ALA A 40 -2.49 -5.91 -12.65
C ALA A 40 -3.77 -5.03 -12.58
N SER A 41 -4.84 -5.53 -11.96
CA SER A 41 -6.11 -4.81 -11.72
C SER A 41 -6.09 -3.93 -10.47
N HIS A 42 -5.13 -4.12 -9.56
CA HIS A 42 -5.07 -3.43 -8.27
C HIS A 42 -4.77 -1.93 -8.41
N ALA A 43 -5.20 -1.12 -7.44
CA ALA A 43 -4.95 0.32 -7.38
C ALA A 43 -3.46 0.67 -7.42
N HIS A 44 -2.60 -0.15 -6.81
CA HIS A 44 -1.13 0.04 -6.86
C HIS A 44 -0.58 -0.02 -8.28
N ASN A 45 -1.07 -0.94 -9.14
CA ASN A 45 -0.65 -0.99 -10.54
C ASN A 45 -1.14 0.23 -11.33
N GLN A 46 -2.34 0.75 -11.01
CA GLN A 46 -2.83 1.99 -11.61
C GLN A 46 -1.95 3.18 -11.22
N ALA A 47 -1.54 3.26 -9.95
CA ALA A 47 -0.64 4.30 -9.44
C ALA A 47 0.78 4.17 -10.03
N ALA A 48 1.32 2.96 -10.15
CA ALA A 48 2.61 2.71 -10.80
C ALA A 48 2.59 3.14 -12.28
N LYS A 49 1.50 2.87 -13.00
CA LYS A 49 1.31 3.34 -14.38
C LYS A 49 1.15 4.86 -14.48
N LEU A 50 0.47 5.50 -13.52
CA LEU A 50 0.39 6.96 -13.45
C LEU A 50 1.79 7.54 -13.23
N PHE A 51 2.54 7.02 -12.26
CA PHE A 51 3.92 7.42 -12.01
C PHE A 51 4.77 7.33 -13.30
N ALA A 52 4.73 6.18 -13.98
CA ALA A 52 5.48 5.97 -15.22
C ALA A 52 5.08 6.96 -16.31
N LYS A 53 3.78 7.19 -16.48
CA LYS A 53 3.24 8.15 -17.47
C LYS A 53 3.69 9.58 -17.16
N GLU A 54 3.58 10.03 -15.91
CA GLU A 54 3.93 11.39 -15.52
C GLU A 54 5.43 11.65 -15.66
N VAL A 55 6.28 10.69 -15.28
CA VAL A 55 7.71 10.79 -15.50
C VAL A 55 8.03 10.93 -16.99
N SER A 56 7.40 10.13 -17.85
CA SER A 56 7.57 10.24 -19.29
C SER A 56 7.08 11.59 -19.83
N ASP A 57 5.88 12.02 -19.45
CA ASP A 57 5.28 13.27 -19.93
C ASP A 57 6.14 14.49 -19.53
N MET A 58 6.56 14.57 -18.26
CA MET A 58 7.34 15.69 -17.72
C MET A 58 8.78 15.73 -18.25
N THR A 59 9.29 14.60 -18.77
CA THR A 59 10.64 14.52 -19.37
C THR A 59 10.60 14.50 -20.91
N GLY A 60 9.43 14.71 -21.52
CA GLY A 60 9.27 14.66 -22.98
C GLY A 60 9.61 13.28 -23.58
N GLY A 61 9.37 12.20 -22.82
CA GLY A 61 9.65 10.82 -23.23
C GLY A 61 11.10 10.36 -23.02
N LYS A 62 11.98 11.22 -22.50
CA LYS A 62 13.40 10.91 -22.29
C LYS A 62 13.62 9.90 -21.18
N VAL A 63 12.84 9.99 -20.08
CA VAL A 63 12.88 9.02 -19.00
C VAL A 63 11.63 8.13 -19.08
N GLN A 64 11.83 6.84 -19.21
CA GLN A 64 10.78 5.83 -19.30
C GLN A 64 10.84 4.87 -18.13
N VAL A 65 9.70 4.59 -17.51
CA VAL A 65 9.58 3.63 -16.41
C VAL A 65 8.80 2.42 -16.90
N GLN A 66 9.43 1.26 -16.89
CA GLN A 66 8.79 -0.02 -17.19
C GLN A 66 8.20 -0.59 -15.90
N VAL A 67 6.89 -0.85 -15.88
CA VAL A 67 6.19 -1.42 -14.72
C VAL A 67 6.10 -2.94 -14.84
N TYR A 68 6.49 -3.65 -13.78
CA TYR A 68 6.44 -5.11 -13.64
C TYR A 68 5.51 -5.47 -12.46
N PRO A 69 4.22 -5.76 -12.72
CA PRO A 69 3.23 -6.09 -11.70
C PRO A 69 3.28 -7.56 -11.29
N ALA A 70 2.40 -7.93 -10.34
CA ALA A 70 2.07 -9.32 -9.98
C ALA A 70 3.28 -10.22 -9.62
N GLY A 71 4.37 -9.63 -9.13
CA GLY A 71 5.56 -10.38 -8.74
C GLY A 71 6.39 -10.91 -9.92
N GLU A 72 6.27 -10.34 -11.12
CA GLU A 72 7.04 -10.76 -12.31
C GLU A 72 8.54 -10.80 -12.07
N LEU A 73 9.08 -9.92 -11.20
CA LEU A 73 10.50 -9.87 -10.83
C LEU A 73 10.79 -10.47 -9.44
N GLY A 74 9.81 -11.08 -8.78
CA GLY A 74 9.93 -11.73 -7.48
C GLY A 74 8.98 -11.18 -6.41
N ASP A 75 8.97 -11.83 -5.24
CA ASP A 75 8.24 -11.38 -4.05
C ASP A 75 8.96 -10.18 -3.38
N GLN A 76 8.26 -9.44 -2.51
CA GLN A 76 8.77 -8.21 -1.92
C GLN A 76 10.16 -8.31 -1.25
N PRO A 77 10.53 -9.37 -0.50
CA PRO A 77 11.88 -9.52 0.01
C PRO A 77 12.95 -9.53 -1.10
N ALA A 78 12.70 -10.28 -2.18
CA ALA A 78 13.63 -10.34 -3.32
C ALA A 78 13.71 -9.00 -4.07
N LEU A 79 12.58 -8.29 -4.21
CA LEU A 79 12.56 -6.95 -4.83
C LEU A 79 13.32 -5.93 -3.98
N LEU A 80 13.20 -6.00 -2.64
CA LEU A 80 13.96 -5.16 -1.72
C LEU A 80 15.46 -5.41 -1.85
N ASP A 81 15.88 -6.68 -1.88
CA ASP A 81 17.30 -7.03 -2.03
C ASP A 81 17.86 -6.58 -3.37
N GLN A 82 17.11 -6.75 -4.47
CA GLN A 82 17.51 -6.29 -5.81
C GLN A 82 17.68 -4.76 -5.84
N CYS A 83 16.71 -4.01 -5.30
CA CYS A 83 16.76 -2.56 -5.29
C CYS A 83 17.88 -2.04 -4.36
N PHE A 84 18.08 -2.68 -3.20
CA PHE A 84 19.13 -2.35 -2.25
C PHE A 84 20.53 -2.50 -2.88
N ASN A 85 20.76 -3.59 -3.60
CA ASN A 85 22.05 -3.93 -4.17
C ASN A 85 22.31 -3.32 -5.57
N GLY A 86 21.40 -2.48 -6.09
CA GLY A 86 21.53 -1.90 -7.43
C GLY A 86 21.42 -2.94 -8.55
N GLY A 87 20.52 -3.95 -8.36
CA GLY A 87 20.21 -4.97 -9.37
C GLY A 87 19.21 -4.48 -10.43
N ASP A 88 18.38 -5.39 -10.95
CA ASP A 88 17.46 -5.09 -12.05
C ASP A 88 16.23 -4.25 -11.65
N VAL A 89 16.03 -3.98 -10.35
CA VAL A 89 14.91 -3.21 -9.82
C VAL A 89 15.39 -1.85 -9.34
N ASP A 90 15.05 -0.77 -10.07
CA ASP A 90 15.37 0.60 -9.69
C ASP A 90 14.36 1.16 -8.67
N ILE A 91 13.07 0.79 -8.83
CA ILE A 91 11.95 1.29 -8.03
C ILE A 91 11.06 0.11 -7.64
N LEU A 92 10.55 0.12 -6.42
CA LEU A 92 9.60 -0.90 -5.97
C LEU A 92 8.49 -0.33 -5.08
N ILE A 93 7.40 -1.09 -4.95
CA ILE A 93 6.38 -0.86 -3.94
C ILE A 93 6.53 -1.94 -2.87
N ALA A 94 6.85 -1.54 -1.63
CA ALA A 94 7.09 -2.46 -0.52
C ALA A 94 6.21 -2.14 0.69
N SER A 95 5.70 -3.19 1.35
CA SER A 95 4.93 -3.03 2.59
C SER A 95 5.82 -2.59 3.75
N GLN A 96 5.25 -1.81 4.66
CA GLN A 96 5.91 -1.43 5.91
C GLN A 96 6.42 -2.65 6.68
N SER A 97 5.72 -3.77 6.61
CA SER A 97 6.10 -5.02 7.30
C SER A 97 7.40 -5.61 6.78
N ASN A 98 7.61 -5.60 5.46
CA ASN A 98 8.87 -6.05 4.87
C ASN A 98 10.00 -5.05 5.11
N MET A 99 9.69 -3.74 5.07
CA MET A 99 10.67 -2.69 5.40
C MET A 99 11.10 -2.73 6.87
N ALA A 100 10.25 -3.22 7.77
CA ALA A 100 10.53 -3.29 9.21
C ALA A 100 11.72 -4.20 9.58
N SER A 101 12.13 -5.12 8.70
CA SER A 101 13.37 -5.90 8.88
C SER A 101 14.63 -5.05 8.78
N TYR A 102 14.57 -3.93 8.05
CA TYR A 102 15.66 -2.95 7.92
C TYR A 102 15.48 -1.77 8.87
N VAL A 103 14.22 -1.33 9.05
CA VAL A 103 13.85 -0.18 9.89
C VAL A 103 12.90 -0.66 11.00
N PRO A 104 13.40 -1.22 12.13
CA PRO A 104 12.57 -1.82 13.18
C PRO A 104 11.48 -0.91 13.74
N LYS A 105 11.68 0.41 13.72
CA LYS A 105 10.70 1.43 14.13
C LYS A 105 9.37 1.31 13.37
N LEU A 106 9.39 0.86 12.11
CA LEU A 106 8.18 0.63 11.30
C LEU A 106 7.24 -0.42 11.91
N ASN A 107 7.74 -1.32 12.79
CA ASN A 107 6.86 -2.25 13.52
C ASN A 107 5.83 -1.54 14.40
N ALA A 108 6.06 -0.29 14.82
CA ALA A 108 5.07 0.48 15.57
C ALA A 108 3.75 0.65 14.79
N LEU A 109 3.85 0.81 13.47
CA LEU A 109 2.68 0.90 12.58
C LEU A 109 1.90 -0.41 12.46
N SER A 110 2.48 -1.54 12.90
CA SER A 110 1.81 -2.85 12.90
C SER A 110 0.93 -3.07 14.13
N ALA A 111 0.82 -2.09 15.03
CA ALA A 111 -0.04 -2.21 16.20
C ALA A 111 -1.52 -2.33 15.77
N PRO A 112 -2.23 -3.36 16.26
CA PRO A 112 -3.60 -3.61 15.84
C PRO A 112 -4.55 -2.52 16.35
N PHE A 113 -5.54 -2.14 15.53
CA PHE A 113 -6.54 -1.11 15.83
C PHE A 113 -5.91 0.26 16.17
N LEU A 114 -4.76 0.56 15.56
CA LEU A 114 -4.03 1.80 15.80
C LEU A 114 -4.79 3.02 15.26
N PHE A 115 -5.43 2.88 14.11
CA PHE A 115 -6.21 3.93 13.44
C PHE A 115 -7.69 3.57 13.37
N ASP A 116 -8.54 4.58 13.53
CA ASP A 116 -10.00 4.43 13.44
C ASP A 116 -10.55 4.89 12.08
N SER A 117 -9.77 5.62 11.27
CA SER A 117 -10.18 6.10 9.95
C SER A 117 -8.99 6.35 9.02
N TYR A 118 -9.27 6.41 7.71
CA TYR A 118 -8.28 6.81 6.70
C TYR A 118 -7.73 8.22 6.97
N ASP A 119 -8.57 9.18 7.32
CA ASP A 119 -8.14 10.56 7.60
C ASP A 119 -7.15 10.61 8.77
N GLN A 120 -7.39 9.84 9.83
CA GLN A 120 -6.49 9.76 10.98
C GLN A 120 -5.17 9.12 10.58
N ALA A 121 -5.22 8.03 9.80
CA ALA A 121 -4.02 7.35 9.29
C ALA A 121 -3.20 8.30 8.39
N HIS A 122 -3.83 8.96 7.41
CA HIS A 122 -3.15 9.89 6.51
C HIS A 122 -2.49 11.03 7.26
N LYS A 123 -3.21 11.70 8.17
CA LYS A 123 -2.64 12.80 8.98
C LYS A 123 -1.44 12.36 9.80
N THR A 124 -1.52 11.18 10.41
CA THR A 124 -0.42 10.65 11.23
C THR A 124 0.77 10.27 10.36
N ILE A 125 0.54 9.61 9.24
CA ILE A 125 1.58 9.23 8.30
C ILE A 125 2.29 10.47 7.76
N ASP A 126 1.55 11.45 7.26
CA ASP A 126 2.13 12.63 6.62
C ASP A 126 2.87 13.53 7.60
N ASN A 127 2.33 13.73 8.82
CA ASN A 127 2.88 14.72 9.74
C ASN A 127 3.85 14.14 10.78
N TYR A 128 3.76 12.84 11.08
CA TYR A 128 4.59 12.21 12.11
C TYR A 128 5.50 11.11 11.55
N VAL A 129 4.97 10.21 10.69
CA VAL A 129 5.75 9.04 10.22
C VAL A 129 6.75 9.45 9.13
N MET A 130 6.30 10.14 8.09
CA MET A 130 7.15 10.50 6.95
C MET A 130 8.42 11.26 7.35
N PRO A 131 8.40 12.26 8.25
CA PRO A 131 9.60 13.01 8.61
C PRO A 131 10.77 12.17 9.14
N TRP A 132 10.48 11.09 9.88
CA TRP A 132 11.54 10.19 10.35
C TRP A 132 11.76 9.00 9.41
N MET A 133 10.70 8.55 8.71
CA MET A 133 10.80 7.41 7.80
C MET A 133 11.71 7.70 6.62
N GLU A 134 11.63 8.89 6.03
CA GLU A 134 12.53 9.29 4.94
C GLU A 134 13.99 9.12 5.34
N LYS A 135 14.38 9.68 6.48
CA LYS A 135 15.75 9.57 7.00
C LYS A 135 16.14 8.11 7.28
N ASP A 136 15.31 7.39 8.01
CA ASP A 136 15.62 6.00 8.40
C ASP A 136 15.70 5.05 7.20
N VAL A 137 14.86 5.25 6.18
CA VAL A 137 14.90 4.47 4.93
C VAL A 137 16.14 4.80 4.12
N GLU A 138 16.51 6.08 3.99
CA GLU A 138 17.73 6.45 3.29
C GLU A 138 18.99 5.89 3.98
N GLU A 139 19.07 6.00 5.31
CA GLU A 139 20.25 5.57 6.07
C GLU A 139 20.38 4.03 6.17
N LYS A 140 19.25 3.31 6.34
CA LYS A 140 19.26 1.88 6.67
C LYS A 140 18.93 0.98 5.48
N MET A 141 18.21 1.51 4.49
CA MET A 141 17.78 0.75 3.31
C MET A 141 18.44 1.23 2.02
N HIS A 142 19.24 2.31 2.07
CA HIS A 142 19.86 2.90 0.88
C HIS A 142 18.86 3.16 -0.25
N MET A 143 17.66 3.62 0.13
CA MET A 143 16.55 3.91 -0.77
C MET A 143 15.94 5.26 -0.45
N VAL A 144 15.32 5.89 -1.44
CA VAL A 144 14.60 7.16 -1.30
C VAL A 144 13.09 6.88 -1.37
N PRO A 145 12.31 7.22 -0.33
CA PRO A 145 10.86 7.18 -0.41
C PRO A 145 10.33 8.26 -1.36
N LEU A 146 9.52 7.86 -2.32
CA LEU A 146 8.89 8.75 -3.31
C LEU A 146 7.43 9.03 -2.98
N GLY A 147 6.83 8.23 -2.10
CA GLY A 147 5.45 8.36 -1.65
C GLY A 147 5.01 7.16 -0.83
N VAL A 148 3.90 7.33 -0.08
CA VAL A 148 3.27 6.28 0.71
C VAL A 148 1.90 5.96 0.14
N PHE A 149 1.74 4.76 -0.37
CA PHE A 149 0.52 4.25 -0.97
C PHE A 149 -0.36 3.61 0.09
N ASP A 150 -1.65 3.91 0.08
CA ASP A 150 -2.61 3.15 0.87
C ASP A 150 -2.66 1.70 0.36
N TYR A 151 -2.62 0.76 1.29
CA TYR A 151 -3.06 -0.60 1.02
C TYR A 151 -4.46 -0.78 1.60
N GLY A 152 -4.74 -0.15 2.73
CA GLY A 152 -6.06 0.01 3.34
C GLY A 152 -6.24 -0.76 4.63
N PHE A 153 -7.44 -0.68 5.20
CA PHE A 153 -7.81 -1.49 6.36
C PHE A 153 -7.93 -2.95 5.98
N ARG A 154 -7.30 -3.82 6.79
CA ARG A 154 -7.27 -5.26 6.56
C ARG A 154 -8.39 -5.94 7.32
N HIS A 155 -8.97 -6.93 6.69
CA HIS A 155 -10.11 -7.70 7.14
C HIS A 155 -9.82 -9.19 7.02
N VAL A 156 -10.54 -10.03 7.77
CA VAL A 156 -10.35 -11.48 7.75
C VAL A 156 -11.31 -12.13 6.75
N THR A 157 -10.78 -12.96 5.86
CA THR A 157 -11.60 -13.89 5.06
C THR A 157 -11.44 -15.31 5.54
N THR A 158 -12.49 -16.11 5.37
CA THR A 158 -12.50 -17.52 5.81
C THR A 158 -13.28 -18.38 4.83
N LYS A 159 -13.00 -19.68 4.84
CA LYS A 159 -13.80 -20.69 4.15
C LYS A 159 -14.59 -21.51 5.18
N GLY A 160 -15.92 -21.42 5.09
CA GLY A 160 -16.84 -22.22 5.93
C GLY A 160 -16.90 -21.79 7.40
N ILE A 161 -16.21 -20.72 7.81
CA ILE A 161 -16.18 -20.24 9.19
C ILE A 161 -16.78 -18.85 9.25
N THR A 162 -17.73 -18.62 10.14
CA THR A 162 -18.28 -17.28 10.41
C THR A 162 -17.53 -16.64 11.57
N VAL A 163 -16.92 -15.48 11.33
CA VAL A 163 -16.19 -14.72 12.36
C VAL A 163 -16.99 -13.46 12.71
N LYS A 164 -17.49 -13.37 13.94
CA LYS A 164 -18.20 -12.20 14.48
C LYS A 164 -17.58 -11.62 15.73
N LYS A 165 -16.71 -12.37 16.41
CA LYS A 165 -15.98 -11.96 17.61
C LYS A 165 -14.61 -12.63 17.65
N ALA A 166 -13.72 -12.15 18.50
CA ALA A 166 -12.34 -12.62 18.60
C ALA A 166 -12.22 -14.14 18.84
N ASP A 167 -13.10 -14.71 19.68
CA ASP A 167 -13.07 -16.14 20.01
C ASP A 167 -13.34 -17.07 18.83
N ASP A 168 -14.01 -16.55 17.79
CA ASP A 168 -14.31 -17.33 16.57
C ASP A 168 -13.06 -17.63 15.74
N LEU A 169 -11.93 -16.94 16.01
CA LEU A 169 -10.63 -17.21 15.40
C LEU A 169 -9.75 -18.20 16.17
N LYS A 170 -10.17 -18.61 17.37
CA LYS A 170 -9.36 -19.53 18.18
C LYS A 170 -9.16 -20.87 17.47
N GLY A 171 -7.88 -21.23 17.24
CA GLY A 171 -7.47 -22.45 16.56
C GLY A 171 -7.68 -22.44 15.04
N VAL A 172 -8.23 -21.37 14.46
CA VAL A 172 -8.38 -21.24 13.01
C VAL A 172 -7.01 -21.14 12.36
N LYS A 173 -6.77 -21.99 11.36
CA LYS A 173 -5.54 -21.96 10.58
C LYS A 173 -5.60 -20.81 9.59
N ILE A 174 -4.86 -19.75 9.88
CA ILE A 174 -4.86 -18.49 9.13
C ILE A 174 -3.47 -18.20 8.54
N ARG A 175 -3.46 -17.77 7.27
CA ARG A 175 -2.25 -17.20 6.67
C ARG A 175 -2.10 -15.75 7.09
N VAL A 176 -0.91 -15.37 7.49
CA VAL A 176 -0.48 -13.98 7.63
C VAL A 176 0.80 -13.75 6.81
N PRO A 177 1.07 -12.52 6.32
CA PRO A 177 2.37 -12.22 5.72
C PRO A 177 3.49 -12.33 6.76
N GLY A 178 4.75 -12.28 6.33
CA GLY A 178 5.94 -12.29 7.19
C GLY A 178 6.08 -11.04 8.07
N SER A 179 4.99 -10.64 8.74
CA SER A 179 4.90 -9.47 9.61
C SER A 179 4.88 -9.90 11.07
N ALA A 180 5.90 -9.51 11.82
CA ALA A 180 5.97 -9.84 13.25
C ALA A 180 4.79 -9.22 14.04
N GLY A 181 4.29 -8.05 13.65
CA GLY A 181 3.13 -7.42 14.26
C GLY A 181 1.82 -8.16 13.98
N LEU A 182 1.59 -8.62 12.73
CA LEU A 182 0.41 -9.42 12.39
C LEU A 182 0.46 -10.81 13.03
N LEU A 183 1.63 -11.45 13.06
CA LEU A 183 1.81 -12.69 13.81
C LEU A 183 1.45 -12.49 15.30
N ALA A 184 1.95 -11.43 15.94
CA ALA A 184 1.62 -11.12 17.31
C ALA A 184 0.11 -10.87 17.53
N THR A 185 -0.55 -10.24 16.57
CA THR A 185 -2.00 -9.95 16.59
C THR A 185 -2.81 -11.26 16.56
N PHE A 186 -2.55 -12.13 15.59
CA PHE A 186 -3.31 -13.37 15.45
C PHE A 186 -2.95 -14.43 16.48
N ASP A 187 -1.72 -14.44 17.01
CA ASP A 187 -1.34 -15.23 18.19
C ASP A 187 -2.14 -14.80 19.42
N ALA A 188 -2.33 -13.49 19.64
CA ALA A 188 -3.13 -12.97 20.75
C ALA A 188 -4.61 -13.35 20.63
N LEU A 189 -5.12 -13.56 19.41
CA LEU A 189 -6.47 -14.08 19.13
C LEU A 189 -6.54 -15.61 19.29
N GLY A 190 -5.43 -16.30 19.52
CA GLY A 190 -5.36 -17.76 19.63
C GLY A 190 -5.52 -18.48 18.30
N ALA A 191 -5.30 -17.83 17.18
CA ALA A 191 -5.31 -18.44 15.86
C ALA A 191 -4.04 -19.30 15.64
N ASN A 192 -4.11 -20.25 14.70
CA ASN A 192 -2.97 -21.04 14.26
C ASN A 192 -2.36 -20.37 13.01
N THR A 193 -1.39 -19.47 13.25
CA THR A 193 -0.79 -18.64 12.20
C THR A 193 0.17 -19.43 11.31
N GLN A 194 0.11 -19.16 10.01
CA GLN A 194 1.02 -19.70 8.99
C GLN A 194 1.56 -18.56 8.15
N THR A 195 2.88 -18.46 8.02
CA THR A 195 3.50 -17.51 7.09
C THR A 195 3.70 -18.20 5.74
N ILE A 196 3.04 -17.66 4.71
CA ILE A 196 3.09 -18.15 3.33
C ILE A 196 3.40 -16.96 2.43
N ALA A 197 4.29 -17.14 1.44
CA ALA A 197 4.61 -16.12 0.45
C ALA A 197 3.34 -15.64 -0.28
N TYR A 198 3.30 -14.35 -0.67
CA TYR A 198 2.10 -13.81 -1.30
C TYR A 198 1.76 -14.50 -2.63
N SER A 199 2.78 -14.82 -3.42
CA SER A 199 2.65 -15.56 -4.68
C SER A 199 2.01 -16.95 -4.54
N GLU A 200 2.11 -17.57 -3.36
CA GLU A 200 1.56 -18.89 -3.05
C GLU A 200 0.17 -18.84 -2.40
N LEU A 201 -0.29 -17.65 -2.00
CA LEU A 201 -1.49 -17.49 -1.15
C LEU A 201 -2.75 -18.04 -1.81
N TYR A 202 -3.05 -17.64 -3.05
CA TYR A 202 -4.25 -18.10 -3.74
C TYR A 202 -4.32 -19.64 -3.82
N GLN A 203 -3.23 -20.28 -4.18
CA GLN A 203 -3.17 -21.75 -4.28
C GLN A 203 -3.30 -22.41 -2.91
N SER A 204 -2.69 -21.85 -1.88
CA SER A 204 -2.80 -22.35 -0.50
C SER A 204 -4.23 -22.28 0.04
N LEU A 205 -4.96 -21.20 -0.27
CA LEU A 205 -6.40 -21.06 0.06
C LEU A 205 -7.24 -22.06 -0.73
N LYS A 206 -6.99 -22.18 -2.03
CA LYS A 206 -7.74 -23.08 -2.91
C LYS A 206 -7.60 -24.54 -2.51
N GLN A 207 -6.39 -24.93 -2.10
CA GLN A 207 -6.08 -26.31 -1.66
C GLN A 207 -6.48 -26.55 -0.20
N GLY A 208 -6.90 -25.53 0.55
CA GLY A 208 -7.27 -25.66 1.96
C GLY A 208 -6.07 -25.87 2.90
N VAL A 209 -4.85 -25.47 2.48
CA VAL A 209 -3.65 -25.47 3.34
C VAL A 209 -3.89 -24.58 4.56
N VAL A 210 -4.58 -23.46 4.35
CA VAL A 210 -5.12 -22.56 5.38
C VAL A 210 -6.61 -22.34 5.13
N ALA A 211 -7.38 -22.14 6.20
CA ALA A 211 -8.83 -21.88 6.14
C ALA A 211 -9.14 -20.38 6.07
N ALA A 212 -8.19 -19.54 6.39
CA ALA A 212 -8.37 -18.10 6.49
C ALA A 212 -7.13 -17.34 5.98
N GLU A 213 -7.34 -16.10 5.60
CA GLU A 213 -6.31 -15.09 5.34
C GLU A 213 -6.83 -13.71 5.78
N GLU A 214 -5.99 -12.69 5.73
CA GLU A 214 -6.37 -11.32 6.04
C GLU A 214 -5.72 -10.35 5.05
N ASN A 215 -6.54 -9.50 4.46
CA ASN A 215 -6.14 -8.48 3.49
C ASN A 215 -7.17 -7.35 3.40
N PRO A 216 -6.83 -6.22 2.76
CA PRO A 216 -7.81 -5.21 2.39
C PRO A 216 -8.79 -5.74 1.34
N VAL A 217 -10.01 -5.21 1.35
CA VAL A 217 -11.05 -5.65 0.39
C VAL A 217 -10.65 -5.46 -1.07
N ALA A 218 -9.86 -4.42 -1.36
CA ALA A 218 -9.33 -4.17 -2.71
C ALA A 218 -8.44 -5.33 -3.20
N THR A 219 -7.58 -5.85 -2.33
CA THR A 219 -6.73 -7.01 -2.61
C THR A 219 -7.55 -8.28 -2.74
N ILE A 220 -8.47 -8.55 -1.78
CA ILE A 220 -9.37 -9.71 -1.81
C ILE A 220 -10.12 -9.78 -3.15
N PHE A 221 -10.55 -8.63 -3.67
CA PHE A 221 -11.25 -8.56 -4.95
C PHE A 221 -10.30 -8.70 -6.15
N ALA A 222 -9.18 -7.97 -6.15
CA ALA A 222 -8.25 -7.93 -7.29
C ALA A 222 -7.57 -9.28 -7.54
N ASP A 223 -7.25 -10.02 -6.47
CA ASP A 223 -6.60 -11.34 -6.51
C ASP A 223 -7.59 -12.51 -6.46
N SER A 224 -8.90 -12.20 -6.59
CA SER A 224 -9.98 -13.19 -6.69
C SER A 224 -10.08 -14.16 -5.50
N PHE A 225 -9.69 -13.74 -4.28
CA PHE A 225 -9.77 -14.62 -3.11
C PHE A 225 -11.20 -15.04 -2.78
N TYR A 226 -12.22 -14.30 -3.23
CA TYR A 226 -13.63 -14.69 -3.16
C TYR A 226 -13.94 -16.04 -3.86
N GLU A 227 -13.07 -16.54 -4.74
CA GLU A 227 -13.23 -17.87 -5.34
C GLU A 227 -12.85 -19.00 -4.37
N CYS A 228 -12.05 -18.69 -3.35
CA CYS A 228 -11.53 -19.64 -2.38
C CYS A 228 -12.09 -19.41 -0.97
N GLN A 229 -12.63 -18.21 -0.71
CA GLN A 229 -13.13 -17.76 0.60
C GLN A 229 -14.58 -17.32 0.45
N ASP A 230 -15.45 -17.78 1.35
CA ASP A 230 -16.89 -17.53 1.29
C ASP A 230 -17.42 -16.55 2.35
N ASN A 231 -16.56 -16.15 3.31
CA ASN A 231 -16.92 -15.20 4.36
C ASN A 231 -15.88 -14.08 4.44
N LEU A 232 -16.36 -12.86 4.70
CA LEU A 232 -15.57 -11.66 4.96
C LEU A 232 -16.03 -11.03 6.27
N ALA A 233 -15.17 -11.03 7.28
CA ALA A 233 -15.39 -10.38 8.56
C ALA A 233 -14.72 -9.01 8.55
N LEU A 234 -15.49 -7.92 8.67
CA LEU A 234 -15.01 -6.54 8.59
C LEU A 234 -14.30 -6.13 9.89
N THR A 235 -13.20 -6.79 10.19
CA THR A 235 -12.43 -6.58 11.43
C THR A 235 -11.76 -5.21 11.48
N GLY A 236 -11.22 -4.72 10.37
CA GLY A 236 -10.46 -3.47 10.32
C GLY A 236 -9.31 -3.47 11.33
N HIS A 237 -8.71 -4.63 11.56
CA HIS A 237 -7.76 -4.86 12.66
C HIS A 237 -6.41 -4.20 12.45
N PHE A 238 -6.09 -3.80 11.21
CA PHE A 238 -4.82 -3.20 10.86
C PHE A 238 -5.00 -2.28 9.64
N PHE A 239 -4.44 -1.06 9.70
CA PHE A 239 -4.27 -0.21 8.53
C PHE A 239 -2.89 -0.44 7.93
N ASP A 240 -2.85 -0.85 6.68
CA ASP A 240 -1.61 -1.16 5.98
C ASP A 240 -1.27 -0.09 4.95
N MET A 241 0.02 0.21 4.86
CA MET A 241 0.58 1.10 3.86
C MET A 241 1.77 0.44 3.16
N GLN A 242 2.03 0.89 1.94
CA GLN A 242 3.21 0.49 1.18
C GLN A 242 3.96 1.72 0.70
N ALA A 243 5.28 1.69 0.71
CA ALA A 243 6.09 2.79 0.22
C ALA A 243 6.51 2.55 -1.23
N LEU A 244 6.45 3.59 -2.06
CA LEU A 244 7.14 3.64 -3.34
C LEU A 244 8.58 4.07 -3.06
N LEU A 245 9.51 3.17 -3.29
CA LEU A 245 10.94 3.32 -2.95
C LEU A 245 11.78 3.28 -4.22
N MET A 246 12.83 4.07 -4.25
CA MET A 246 13.82 4.07 -5.33
C MET A 246 15.23 3.85 -4.77
N ASN A 247 16.06 3.10 -5.48
CA ASN A 247 17.47 2.95 -5.16
C ASN A 247 18.14 4.33 -5.04
N LYS A 248 18.90 4.55 -3.94
CA LYS A 248 19.45 5.86 -3.61
C LYS A 248 20.53 6.29 -4.59
N ASP A 249 21.43 5.40 -4.98
CA ASP A 249 22.51 5.76 -5.92
C ASP A 249 21.94 6.15 -7.29
N LYS A 250 20.90 5.43 -7.74
CA LYS A 250 20.19 5.76 -8.98
C LYS A 250 19.54 7.15 -8.87
N PHE A 251 18.86 7.42 -7.76
CA PHE A 251 18.21 8.71 -7.52
C PHE A 251 19.23 9.85 -7.43
N ASP A 252 20.33 9.66 -6.69
CA ASP A 252 21.38 10.67 -6.51
C ASP A 252 22.17 10.95 -7.81
N SER A 253 22.22 10.00 -8.74
CA SER A 253 22.81 10.19 -10.07
C SER A 253 21.99 11.10 -11.00
N MET A 254 20.76 11.44 -10.63
CA MET A 254 19.87 12.29 -11.41
C MET A 254 20.15 13.77 -11.17
N SER A 255 19.88 14.61 -12.17
CA SER A 255 19.90 16.07 -11.97
C SER A 255 18.83 16.50 -10.95
N PRO A 256 19.02 17.62 -10.23
CA PRO A 256 18.02 18.13 -9.29
C PRO A 256 16.63 18.32 -9.90
N GLU A 257 16.56 18.66 -11.20
CA GLU A 257 15.31 18.82 -11.95
C GLU A 257 14.63 17.48 -12.15
N LEU A 258 15.38 16.42 -12.51
CA LEU A 258 14.84 15.08 -12.67
C LEU A 258 14.39 14.51 -11.32
N GLN A 259 15.14 14.70 -10.25
CA GLN A 259 14.73 14.31 -8.89
C GLN A 259 13.39 14.94 -8.49
N LYS A 260 13.15 16.21 -8.85
CA LYS A 260 11.85 16.88 -8.61
C LYS A 260 10.72 16.25 -9.42
N VAL A 261 10.98 15.88 -10.66
CA VAL A 261 10.01 15.15 -11.50
C VAL A 261 9.63 13.82 -10.86
N ILE A 262 10.63 13.02 -10.46
CA ILE A 262 10.43 11.71 -9.83
C ILE A 262 9.64 11.84 -8.52
N LYS A 263 10.03 12.78 -7.63
CA LYS A 263 9.30 13.01 -6.37
C LYS A 263 7.86 13.48 -6.62
N LYS A 264 7.64 14.39 -7.58
CA LYS A 264 6.29 14.85 -7.91
C LYS A 264 5.41 13.71 -8.40
N ALA A 265 5.88 12.91 -9.35
CA ALA A 265 5.15 11.76 -9.87
C ALA A 265 4.83 10.74 -8.74
N GLY A 266 5.75 10.56 -7.77
CA GLY A 266 5.53 9.71 -6.60
C GLY A 266 4.38 10.20 -5.72
N ILE A 267 4.30 11.51 -5.45
CA ILE A 267 3.21 12.12 -4.67
C ILE A 267 1.87 12.04 -5.43
N ASP A 268 1.85 12.24 -6.73
CA ASP A 268 0.62 12.14 -7.53
C ASP A 268 0.11 10.69 -7.56
N ALA A 269 1.02 9.71 -7.65
CA ALA A 269 0.71 8.30 -7.54
C ALA A 269 0.19 7.92 -6.13
N GLN A 270 0.77 8.47 -5.05
CA GLN A 270 0.26 8.35 -3.69
C GLN A 270 -1.18 8.84 -3.59
N ASN A 271 -1.45 10.05 -4.08
CA ASN A 271 -2.78 10.65 -4.03
C ASN A 271 -3.82 9.81 -4.79
N LEU A 272 -3.41 9.18 -5.89
CA LEU A 272 -4.28 8.26 -6.63
C LEU A 272 -4.61 7.03 -5.77
N THR A 273 -3.65 6.40 -5.09
CA THR A 273 -3.95 5.24 -4.24
C THR A 273 -4.89 5.59 -3.10
N ARG A 274 -4.67 6.71 -2.42
CA ARG A 274 -5.57 7.21 -1.37
C ARG A 274 -6.99 7.36 -1.88
N LYS A 275 -7.16 8.02 -3.06
CA LYS A 275 -8.47 8.19 -3.68
C LYS A 275 -9.13 6.86 -4.06
N LEU A 276 -8.40 5.92 -4.61
CA LEU A 276 -8.95 4.64 -5.09
C LEU A 276 -9.26 3.69 -3.91
N ILE A 277 -8.36 3.56 -2.94
CA ILE A 277 -8.50 2.59 -1.84
C ILE A 277 -9.59 3.05 -0.86
N SER A 278 -9.47 4.26 -0.29
CA SER A 278 -10.47 4.75 0.66
C SER A 278 -11.82 5.08 0.01
N GLY A 279 -11.80 5.61 -1.21
CA GLY A 279 -13.02 6.02 -1.92
C GLY A 279 -13.85 4.88 -2.50
N GLN A 280 -13.27 3.70 -2.71
CA GLN A 280 -13.96 2.55 -3.35
C GLN A 280 -14.21 1.38 -2.41
N GLU A 281 -13.83 1.45 -1.14
CA GLU A 281 -13.94 0.34 -0.19
C GLU A 281 -15.36 -0.21 -0.11
N SER A 282 -16.36 0.66 0.09
CA SER A 282 -17.78 0.26 0.16
C SER A 282 -18.29 -0.37 -1.14
N GLU A 283 -17.88 0.17 -2.30
CA GLU A 283 -18.26 -0.38 -3.60
C GLU A 283 -17.66 -1.78 -3.81
N ILE A 284 -16.41 -1.97 -3.38
CA ILE A 284 -15.72 -3.26 -3.50
C ILE A 284 -16.37 -4.30 -2.59
N ILE A 285 -16.80 -3.92 -1.38
CA ILE A 285 -17.56 -4.79 -0.49
C ILE A 285 -18.85 -5.28 -1.17
N GLU A 286 -19.60 -4.40 -1.85
CA GLU A 286 -20.80 -4.80 -2.59
C GLU A 286 -20.46 -5.73 -3.78
N LYS A 287 -19.34 -5.49 -4.47
CA LYS A 287 -18.87 -6.41 -5.51
C LYS A 287 -18.51 -7.80 -4.95
N LEU A 288 -17.88 -7.86 -3.78
CA LEU A 288 -17.57 -9.14 -3.11
C LEU A 288 -18.85 -9.88 -2.69
N LYS A 289 -19.87 -9.16 -2.19
CA LYS A 289 -21.21 -9.74 -1.93
C LYS A 289 -21.84 -10.30 -3.22
N ALA A 290 -21.74 -9.56 -4.32
CA ALA A 290 -22.25 -10.02 -5.62
C ALA A 290 -21.49 -11.24 -6.16
N LYS A 291 -20.24 -11.45 -5.73
CA LYS A 291 -19.46 -12.67 -6.00
C LYS A 291 -19.81 -13.84 -5.07
N GLY A 292 -20.71 -13.65 -4.13
CA GLY A 292 -21.20 -14.70 -3.24
C GLY A 292 -20.59 -14.72 -1.84
N MET A 293 -19.67 -13.77 -1.52
CA MET A 293 -19.14 -13.66 -0.17
C MET A 293 -20.20 -13.19 0.82
N LYS A 294 -20.26 -13.84 1.98
CA LYS A 294 -21.05 -13.40 3.12
C LYS A 294 -20.23 -12.40 3.93
N VAL A 295 -20.71 -11.17 4.03
CA VAL A 295 -20.02 -10.10 4.74
C VAL A 295 -20.64 -9.88 6.11
N TYR A 296 -19.81 -9.77 7.14
CA TYR A 296 -20.22 -9.63 8.54
C TYR A 296 -19.53 -8.44 9.20
N ASP A 297 -20.32 -7.64 9.88
CA ASP A 297 -19.79 -6.77 10.94
C ASP A 297 -19.41 -7.63 12.14
N VAL A 298 -18.37 -7.18 12.86
CA VAL A 298 -17.83 -7.90 14.02
C VAL A 298 -17.89 -7.05 15.29
N ASP A 299 -17.93 -7.73 16.44
CA ASP A 299 -17.68 -7.10 17.73
C ASP A 299 -16.19 -6.71 17.85
N LYS A 300 -15.85 -5.52 17.32
CA LYS A 300 -14.48 -4.99 17.34
C LYS A 300 -13.91 -4.89 18.75
N GLN A 301 -14.75 -4.66 19.77
CA GLN A 301 -14.28 -4.55 21.15
C GLN A 301 -13.72 -5.86 21.64
N SER A 302 -14.37 -6.99 21.32
CA SER A 302 -13.86 -8.33 21.68
C SER A 302 -12.45 -8.59 21.13
N PHE A 303 -12.11 -8.04 19.97
CA PHE A 303 -10.76 -8.12 19.40
C PHE A 303 -9.80 -7.19 20.14
N LYS A 304 -10.16 -5.92 20.34
CA LYS A 304 -9.33 -4.93 21.03
C LYS A 304 -8.94 -5.40 22.44
N ASP A 305 -9.86 -6.03 23.16
CA ASP A 305 -9.65 -6.55 24.54
C ASP A 305 -8.54 -7.61 24.62
N LYS A 306 -8.23 -8.28 23.51
CA LYS A 306 -7.19 -9.32 23.45
C LYS A 306 -5.82 -8.81 23.01
N MET A 307 -5.67 -7.55 22.62
CA MET A 307 -4.46 -7.03 21.96
C MET A 307 -3.30 -6.72 22.91
N GLY A 308 -3.48 -6.76 24.23
CA GLY A 308 -2.39 -6.49 25.19
C GLY A 308 -1.08 -7.21 24.86
N PRO A 309 -1.09 -8.56 24.70
CA PRO A 309 0.12 -9.31 24.35
C PRO A 309 0.73 -8.92 22.99
N ALA A 310 -0.09 -8.55 22.02
CA ALA A 310 0.39 -8.07 20.72
C ALA A 310 1.14 -6.74 20.85
N TYR A 311 0.57 -5.78 21.58
CA TYR A 311 1.23 -4.50 21.88
C TYR A 311 2.56 -4.67 22.60
N GLU A 312 2.64 -5.59 23.58
CA GLU A 312 3.90 -5.91 24.28
C GLU A 312 4.98 -6.46 23.34
N LYS A 313 4.60 -7.38 22.43
CA LYS A 313 5.53 -7.92 21.43
C LYS A 313 5.99 -6.83 20.46
N ILE A 314 5.07 -5.99 19.96
CA ILE A 314 5.38 -4.89 19.04
C ILE A 314 6.29 -3.85 19.70
N ALA A 315 6.01 -3.49 20.96
CA ALA A 315 6.87 -2.58 21.72
C ALA A 315 8.31 -3.11 21.88
N LYS A 316 8.51 -4.42 21.96
CA LYS A 316 9.86 -5.03 21.96
C LYS A 316 10.56 -4.94 20.60
N LEU A 317 9.79 -4.93 19.49
CA LEU A 317 10.33 -4.87 18.14
C LEU A 317 10.73 -3.44 17.72
N CYS A 318 9.89 -2.46 18.01
CA CYS A 318 10.11 -1.07 17.61
C CYS A 318 10.72 -0.18 18.70
N GLY A 319 10.74 -0.64 19.93
CA GLY A 319 11.00 0.19 21.10
C GLY A 319 9.69 0.73 21.71
N LYS A 320 9.56 0.61 23.05
CA LYS A 320 8.34 1.06 23.75
C LYS A 320 8.08 2.56 23.55
N GLU A 321 9.13 3.36 23.63
CA GLU A 321 9.06 4.82 23.47
C GLU A 321 8.51 5.20 22.08
N GLU A 322 8.96 4.52 21.03
CA GLU A 322 8.51 4.77 19.65
C GLU A 322 7.03 4.45 19.46
N LEU A 323 6.56 3.34 20.04
CA LEU A 323 5.14 2.99 20.01
C LEU A 323 4.29 4.01 20.80
N ASP A 324 4.74 4.39 22.00
CA ASP A 324 4.05 5.38 22.85
C ASP A 324 3.97 6.76 22.15
N ASN A 325 5.05 7.18 21.46
CA ASN A 325 5.10 8.43 20.72
C ASN A 325 4.16 8.40 19.50
N LEU A 326 4.11 7.29 18.78
CA LEU A 326 3.15 7.12 17.67
C LEU A 326 1.71 7.19 18.18
N ILE A 327 1.37 6.49 19.26
CA ILE A 327 0.04 6.52 19.87
C ILE A 327 -0.36 7.94 20.33
N LYS A 328 0.59 8.74 20.82
CA LYS A 328 0.35 10.14 21.17
C LYS A 328 0.11 11.03 19.94
N ALA A 329 0.83 10.76 18.84
CA ALA A 329 0.70 11.51 17.60
C ALA A 329 -0.64 11.28 16.88
N ILE A 330 -1.33 10.18 17.18
CA ILE A 330 -2.65 9.83 16.63
C ILE A 330 -3.80 10.57 17.34
N LYS A 331 -3.61 10.96 18.59
CA LYS A 331 -4.61 11.67 19.41
C LYS A 331 -4.68 13.16 19.06
#